data_0dc710adce5b06e89bb01023b08e786f
#
_entry.id   0dc710adce5b06e89bb01023b08e786f
#
_cell.length_a   1.000
_cell.length_b   1.000
_cell.length_c   1.000
_cell.angle_alpha   90.00
_cell.angle_beta   90.00
_cell.angle_gamma   90.00
#
_symmetry.space_group_name_H-M   'P 1'
#
loop_
_entity.id
_entity.type
_entity.pdbx_description
1 polymer ?
#
loop_
_entity_poly.entity_id
_entity_poly.type
_entity_poly.pdbx_seq_one_letter_code
_entity_poly.pdbx_strand_id
1 'polypeptide(L)'
;MIQARKLGHIVLKVRDAQKSKEFYTRVLGLKVAYEDREHGAVFLSFGTQHHDLALFQLATGETPEAAQPSLHHSAWQLGSFEELQAAHRELLQLGVAVDSVIEHNVTRSVYFPDPDGNRVELYCDMVEDGVEAIQAMGPRRDVIDIETGQVIAAGQPLGR
;
A
#
# COMPACT_ATOMS: atom_id res chain seq x y z
N MET A 1 -21.89 -3.16 22.74
CA MET A 1 -20.68 -3.56 21.97
C MET A 1 -20.49 -2.59 20.82
N ILE A 2 -19.25 -2.05 20.63
CA ILE A 2 -18.94 -1.16 19.50
C ILE A 2 -18.78 -2.05 18.27
N GLN A 3 -19.42 -1.66 17.14
CA GLN A 3 -19.30 -2.35 15.86
C GLN A 3 -18.82 -1.34 14.80
N ALA A 4 -17.54 -1.39 14.42
CA ALA A 4 -17.02 -0.64 13.29
C ALA A 4 -17.51 -1.29 11.98
N ARG A 5 -17.85 -0.47 10.99
CA ARG A 5 -18.32 -0.97 9.68
C ARG A 5 -17.19 -1.28 8.72
N LYS A 6 -16.15 -0.42 8.70
CA LYS A 6 -14.98 -0.53 7.82
C LYS A 6 -13.85 0.36 8.32
N LEU A 7 -12.65 0.19 7.77
CA LEU A 7 -11.61 1.20 7.86
C LEU A 7 -12.06 2.42 7.03
N GLY A 8 -12.14 3.59 7.66
CA GLY A 8 -12.60 4.82 7.01
C GLY A 8 -11.50 5.49 6.19
N HIS A 9 -10.36 5.78 6.83
CA HIS A 9 -9.20 6.45 6.24
C HIS A 9 -7.93 6.13 7.03
N ILE A 10 -6.79 6.45 6.44
CA ILE A 10 -5.47 6.40 7.08
C ILE A 10 -4.94 7.82 7.21
N VAL A 11 -4.26 8.13 8.32
CA VAL A 11 -3.54 9.40 8.50
C VAL A 11 -2.07 9.10 8.69
N LEU A 12 -1.21 9.66 7.84
CA LEU A 12 0.23 9.54 7.93
C LEU A 12 0.85 10.84 8.45
N LYS A 13 1.81 10.70 9.36
CA LYS A 13 2.73 11.77 9.71
C LYS A 13 3.87 11.75 8.69
N VAL A 14 4.05 12.84 7.96
CA VAL A 14 5.05 12.96 6.90
C VAL A 14 6.02 14.10 7.20
N ARG A 15 7.24 14.04 6.65
CA ARG A 15 8.25 15.10 6.76
C ARG A 15 7.92 16.29 5.85
N ASP A 16 7.37 16.00 4.67
CA ASP A 16 6.99 16.98 3.66
C ASP A 16 5.66 16.58 3.02
N ALA A 17 4.59 17.33 3.39
CA ALA A 17 3.25 17.04 2.90
C ALA A 17 3.11 17.24 1.38
N GLN A 18 3.88 18.15 0.77
CA GLN A 18 3.83 18.39 -0.67
C GLN A 18 4.48 17.23 -1.45
N LYS A 19 5.64 16.79 -1.01
CA LYS A 19 6.34 15.63 -1.60
C LYS A 19 5.50 14.37 -1.51
N SER A 20 4.89 14.12 -0.35
CA SER A 20 4.01 12.96 -0.16
C SER A 20 2.73 13.08 -0.97
N LYS A 21 2.13 14.30 -1.08
CA LYS A 21 1.00 14.55 -1.96
C LYS A 21 1.32 14.21 -3.42
N GLU A 22 2.43 14.71 -3.94
CA GLU A 22 2.87 14.42 -5.30
C GLU A 22 3.04 12.91 -5.54
N PHE A 23 3.64 12.22 -4.59
CA PHE A 23 3.80 10.77 -4.64
C PHE A 23 2.44 10.06 -4.72
N TYR A 24 1.56 10.25 -3.75
CA TYR A 24 0.30 9.52 -3.66
C TYR A 24 -0.69 9.88 -4.78
N THR A 25 -0.67 11.11 -5.29
CA THR A 25 -1.48 11.47 -6.46
C THR A 25 -0.97 10.83 -7.75
N ARG A 26 0.35 10.69 -7.92
CA ARG A 26 0.94 10.05 -9.12
C ARG A 26 0.86 8.54 -9.06
N VAL A 27 1.13 7.94 -7.90
CA VAL A 27 1.27 6.48 -7.77
C VAL A 27 -0.06 5.79 -7.56
N LEU A 28 -0.96 6.37 -6.76
CA LEU A 28 -2.26 5.76 -6.45
C LEU A 28 -3.44 6.42 -7.19
N GLY A 29 -3.20 7.49 -7.95
CA GLY A 29 -4.27 8.21 -8.63
C GLY A 29 -5.23 8.94 -7.69
N LEU A 30 -4.85 9.14 -6.42
CA LEU A 30 -5.63 9.93 -5.47
C LEU A 30 -5.73 11.38 -5.91
N LYS A 31 -6.87 12.03 -5.65
CA LYS A 31 -7.11 13.44 -5.94
C LYS A 31 -7.09 14.25 -4.66
N VAL A 32 -6.59 15.48 -4.73
CA VAL A 32 -6.65 16.41 -3.58
C VAL A 32 -8.10 16.78 -3.32
N ALA A 33 -8.62 16.37 -2.18
CA ALA A 33 -9.94 16.77 -1.70
C ALA A 33 -9.89 18.11 -0.95
N TYR A 34 -8.82 18.30 -0.16
CA TYR A 34 -8.57 19.55 0.56
C TYR A 34 -7.08 19.69 0.91
N GLU A 35 -6.59 20.91 0.93
CA GLU A 35 -5.20 21.25 1.31
C GLU A 35 -5.19 22.46 2.24
N ASP A 36 -4.60 22.28 3.41
CA ASP A 36 -4.30 23.33 4.36
C ASP A 36 -2.78 23.58 4.39
N ARG A 37 -2.33 24.56 3.62
CA ARG A 37 -0.91 24.88 3.50
C ARG A 37 -0.33 25.54 4.75
N GLU A 38 -1.16 26.26 5.49
CA GLU A 38 -0.74 26.94 6.71
C GLU A 38 -0.36 25.94 7.80
N HIS A 39 -1.12 24.85 7.94
CA HIS A 39 -0.89 23.82 8.94
C HIS A 39 -0.23 22.54 8.39
N GLY A 40 0.12 22.53 7.10
CA GLY A 40 0.81 21.39 6.48
C GLY A 40 -0.04 20.11 6.41
N ALA A 41 -1.36 20.25 6.15
CA ALA A 41 -2.28 19.13 6.03
C ALA A 41 -2.83 18.97 4.62
N VAL A 42 -2.85 17.73 4.10
CA VAL A 42 -3.41 17.39 2.79
C VAL A 42 -4.34 16.19 2.93
N PHE A 43 -5.51 16.29 2.33
CA PHE A 43 -6.53 15.24 2.31
C PHE A 43 -6.72 14.75 0.89
N LEU A 44 -6.52 13.46 0.66
CA LEU A 44 -6.55 12.81 -0.63
C LEU A 44 -7.71 11.80 -0.70
N SER A 45 -8.38 11.70 -1.86
CA SER A 45 -9.52 10.81 -2.04
C SER A 45 -9.56 10.20 -3.44
N PHE A 46 -10.13 8.99 -3.56
CA PHE A 46 -10.57 8.43 -4.85
C PHE A 46 -11.88 9.06 -5.36
N GLY A 47 -12.54 9.92 -4.58
CA GLY A 47 -13.74 10.64 -4.97
C GLY A 47 -15.06 10.05 -4.46
N THR A 48 -15.00 8.96 -3.67
CA THR A 48 -16.20 8.32 -3.11
C THR A 48 -16.50 8.71 -1.66
N GLN A 49 -15.52 9.23 -0.94
CA GLN A 49 -15.65 9.72 0.43
C GLN A 49 -14.81 10.98 0.63
N HIS A 50 -14.99 11.67 1.77
CA HIS A 50 -14.30 12.92 2.06
C HIS A 50 -12.77 12.83 1.98
N HIS A 51 -12.16 11.73 2.37
CA HIS A 51 -10.76 11.36 2.13
C HIS A 51 -10.51 9.89 2.44
N ASP A 52 -9.56 9.31 1.75
CA ASP A 52 -9.04 7.95 1.95
C ASP A 52 -7.71 8.01 2.70
N LEU A 53 -6.92 9.05 2.43
CA LEU A 53 -5.61 9.30 3.03
C LEU A 53 -5.50 10.77 3.46
N ALA A 54 -5.02 11.02 4.68
CA ALA A 54 -4.58 12.33 5.11
C ALA A 54 -3.07 12.32 5.39
N LEU A 55 -2.41 13.41 5.01
CA LEU A 55 -0.98 13.65 5.19
C LEU A 55 -0.80 14.83 6.10
N PHE A 56 -0.15 14.65 7.25
CA PHE A 56 0.13 15.72 8.20
C PHE A 56 1.64 15.90 8.35
N GLN A 57 2.14 17.10 8.06
CA GLN A 57 3.56 17.44 8.18
C GLN A 57 3.97 17.59 9.64
N LEU A 58 4.02 16.48 10.34
CA LEU A 58 4.32 16.38 11.76
C LEU A 58 5.57 15.55 12.08
N ALA A 59 6.17 14.90 11.08
CA ALA A 59 7.36 14.08 11.29
C ALA A 59 8.63 14.94 11.16
N THR A 60 9.57 14.76 12.09
CA THR A 60 10.87 15.44 12.10
C THR A 60 12.05 14.48 12.24
N GLY A 61 11.78 13.20 12.53
CA GLY A 61 12.78 12.17 12.78
C GLY A 61 13.03 11.24 11.60
N GLU A 62 13.88 10.28 11.84
CA GLU A 62 14.11 9.15 10.92
C GLU A 62 12.88 8.24 10.84
N THR A 63 12.81 7.44 9.78
CA THR A 63 11.82 6.35 9.70
C THR A 63 12.03 5.38 10.85
N PRO A 64 10.96 4.92 11.56
CA PRO A 64 11.10 3.99 12.64
C PRO A 64 11.86 2.72 12.22
N GLU A 65 12.69 2.19 13.12
CA GLU A 65 13.37 0.91 12.89
C GLU A 65 12.35 -0.22 12.74
N ALA A 66 12.69 -1.24 11.95
CA ALA A 66 11.79 -2.36 11.63
C ALA A 66 11.26 -3.12 12.86
N ALA A 67 12.00 -3.10 13.99
CA ALA A 67 11.60 -3.73 15.25
C ALA A 67 10.66 -2.88 16.11
N GLN A 68 10.44 -1.60 15.76
CA GLN A 68 9.58 -0.72 16.54
C GLN A 68 8.11 -0.92 16.15
N PRO A 69 7.17 -0.88 17.11
CA PRO A 69 5.74 -0.92 16.79
C PRO A 69 5.35 0.26 15.89
N SER A 70 4.85 -0.05 14.70
CA SER A 70 4.42 0.93 13.69
C SER A 70 3.39 0.32 12.75
N LEU A 71 2.86 1.08 11.81
CA LEU A 71 2.10 0.53 10.69
C LEU A 71 3.06 -0.27 9.80
N HIS A 72 2.79 -1.57 9.61
CA HIS A 72 3.65 -2.41 8.77
C HIS A 72 3.56 -1.99 7.29
N HIS A 73 2.35 -1.80 6.77
CA HIS A 73 2.07 -1.26 5.43
C HIS A 73 0.63 -0.78 5.32
N SER A 74 0.36 0.00 4.29
CA SER A 74 -1.00 0.28 3.80
C SER A 74 -1.21 -0.48 2.49
N ALA A 75 -2.35 -1.19 2.35
CA ALA A 75 -2.66 -1.99 1.18
C ALA A 75 -3.81 -1.34 0.36
N TRP A 76 -3.59 -1.26 -0.96
CA TRP A 76 -4.49 -0.60 -1.91
C TRP A 76 -4.85 -1.56 -3.02
N GLN A 77 -6.14 -1.82 -3.18
CA GLN A 77 -6.66 -2.84 -4.08
C GLN A 77 -6.75 -2.36 -5.52
N LEU A 78 -6.32 -3.20 -6.45
CA LEU A 78 -6.53 -3.10 -7.88
C LEU A 78 -7.55 -4.15 -8.35
N GLY A 79 -8.10 -3.96 -9.53
CA GLY A 79 -9.18 -4.80 -10.04
C GLY A 79 -8.73 -6.16 -10.56
N SER A 80 -7.46 -6.30 -10.99
CA SER A 80 -6.97 -7.57 -11.57
C SER A 80 -5.44 -7.69 -11.50
N PHE A 81 -4.94 -8.88 -11.85
CA PHE A 81 -3.50 -9.12 -11.94
C PHE A 81 -2.87 -8.34 -13.11
N GLU A 82 -3.57 -8.18 -14.22
CA GLU A 82 -3.13 -7.37 -15.35
C GLU A 82 -2.96 -5.89 -14.96
N GLU A 83 -3.85 -5.37 -14.12
CA GLU A 83 -3.72 -4.02 -13.57
C GLU A 83 -2.51 -3.92 -12.63
N LEU A 84 -2.26 -4.96 -11.81
CA LEU A 84 -1.08 -5.01 -10.95
C LEU A 84 0.23 -5.05 -11.75
N GLN A 85 0.27 -5.82 -12.85
CA GLN A 85 1.40 -5.83 -13.78
C GLN A 85 1.63 -4.46 -14.42
N ALA A 86 0.55 -3.79 -14.85
CA ALA A 86 0.63 -2.45 -15.42
C ALA A 86 1.15 -1.44 -14.37
N ALA A 87 0.62 -1.48 -13.15
CA ALA A 87 1.06 -0.63 -12.05
C ALA A 87 2.53 -0.85 -11.69
N HIS A 88 3.00 -2.10 -11.69
CA HIS A 88 4.42 -2.41 -11.47
C HIS A 88 5.32 -1.75 -12.52
N ARG A 89 4.96 -1.86 -13.81
CA ARG A 89 5.71 -1.20 -14.90
C ARG A 89 5.69 0.33 -14.76
N GLU A 90 4.57 0.91 -14.36
CA GLU A 90 4.45 2.34 -14.12
C GLU A 90 5.31 2.80 -12.93
N LEU A 91 5.33 2.07 -11.82
CA LEU A 91 6.21 2.34 -10.68
C LEU A 91 7.68 2.44 -11.11
N LEU A 92 8.16 1.49 -11.93
CA LEU A 92 9.52 1.49 -12.45
C LEU A 92 9.80 2.70 -13.36
N GLN A 93 8.83 3.08 -14.22
CA GLN A 93 8.94 4.28 -15.08
C GLN A 93 8.97 5.58 -14.25
N LEU A 94 8.27 5.61 -13.12
CA LEU A 94 8.28 6.73 -12.18
C LEU A 94 9.55 6.77 -11.29
N GLY A 95 10.42 5.77 -11.41
CA GLY A 95 11.63 5.65 -10.61
C GLY A 95 11.38 5.23 -9.16
N VAL A 96 10.23 4.62 -8.88
CA VAL A 96 9.91 4.07 -7.56
C VAL A 96 10.59 2.72 -7.41
N ALA A 97 11.38 2.56 -6.35
CA ALA A 97 12.03 1.29 -6.05
C ALA A 97 10.99 0.27 -5.55
N VAL A 98 10.87 -0.86 -6.24
CA VAL A 98 10.01 -1.97 -5.80
C VAL A 98 10.82 -2.89 -4.88
N ASP A 99 10.31 -3.13 -3.66
CA ASP A 99 10.97 -3.98 -2.67
C ASP A 99 10.77 -5.47 -2.96
N SER A 100 9.54 -5.85 -3.29
CA SER A 100 9.17 -7.24 -3.51
C SER A 100 7.85 -7.40 -4.26
N VAL A 101 7.72 -8.54 -4.95
CA VAL A 101 6.47 -9.00 -5.58
C VAL A 101 6.13 -10.36 -4.99
N ILE A 102 4.97 -10.46 -4.36
CA ILE A 102 4.63 -11.59 -3.48
C ILE A 102 3.27 -12.18 -3.84
N GLU A 103 3.19 -13.51 -3.83
CA GLU A 103 1.96 -14.32 -3.84
C GLU A 103 1.61 -14.71 -2.40
N HIS A 104 0.36 -14.45 -1.98
CA HIS A 104 -0.15 -14.71 -0.63
C HIS A 104 -1.26 -15.77 -0.57
N ASN A 105 -1.39 -16.66 -1.55
CA ASN A 105 -2.50 -17.58 -1.79
C ASN A 105 -3.79 -16.88 -2.24
N VAL A 106 -4.21 -15.83 -1.56
CA VAL A 106 -5.47 -15.11 -1.82
C VAL A 106 -5.26 -13.83 -2.61
N THR A 107 -4.04 -13.27 -2.59
CA THR A 107 -3.68 -12.02 -3.28
C THR A 107 -2.31 -12.11 -3.93
N ARG A 108 -2.10 -11.30 -4.97
CA ARG A 108 -0.77 -10.94 -5.49
C ARG A 108 -0.50 -9.48 -5.20
N SER A 109 0.74 -9.18 -4.82
CA SER A 109 1.08 -7.90 -4.23
C SER A 109 2.44 -7.39 -4.71
N VAL A 110 2.52 -6.06 -4.90
CA VAL A 110 3.76 -5.31 -5.17
C VAL A 110 3.99 -4.36 -4.00
N TYR A 111 5.17 -4.41 -3.40
CA TYR A 111 5.56 -3.61 -2.24
C TYR A 111 6.63 -2.60 -2.61
N PHE A 112 6.48 -1.36 -2.10
CA PHE A 112 7.42 -0.27 -2.31
C PHE A 112 7.30 0.77 -1.19
N PRO A 113 8.35 1.58 -0.93
CA PRO A 113 8.30 2.67 0.05
C PRO A 113 7.70 3.93 -0.54
N ASP A 114 7.01 4.71 0.31
CA ASP A 114 6.69 6.10 0.04
C ASP A 114 7.92 7.02 0.32
N PRO A 115 7.84 8.35 0.11
CA PRO A 115 8.95 9.27 0.36
C PRO A 115 9.46 9.31 1.81
N ASP A 116 8.66 8.88 2.77
CA ASP A 116 9.01 8.81 4.19
C ASP A 116 9.47 7.41 4.64
N GLY A 117 9.44 6.42 3.72
CA GLY A 117 9.77 5.03 3.99
C GLY A 117 8.59 4.23 4.56
N ASN A 118 7.37 4.78 4.56
CA ASN A 118 6.20 3.96 4.86
C ASN A 118 5.99 2.96 3.74
N ARG A 119 5.80 1.69 4.11
CA ARG A 119 5.59 0.63 3.14
C ARG A 119 4.19 0.69 2.56
N VAL A 120 4.11 0.68 1.24
CA VAL A 120 2.87 0.67 0.46
C VAL A 120 2.76 -0.67 -0.25
N GLU A 121 1.57 -1.22 -0.31
CA GLU A 121 1.21 -2.42 -1.05
C GLU A 121 0.16 -2.08 -2.10
N LEU A 122 0.41 -2.42 -3.36
CA LEU A 122 -0.64 -2.59 -4.36
C LEU A 122 -0.94 -4.07 -4.48
N TYR A 123 -2.22 -4.45 -4.46
CA TYR A 123 -2.59 -5.85 -4.55
C TYR A 123 -3.85 -6.07 -5.39
N CYS A 124 -4.02 -7.30 -5.88
CA CYS A 124 -5.26 -7.79 -6.44
C CYS A 124 -5.65 -9.11 -5.80
N ASP A 125 -6.97 -9.34 -5.69
CA ASP A 125 -7.49 -10.64 -5.25
C ASP A 125 -7.29 -11.69 -6.35
N MET A 126 -6.93 -12.90 -5.95
CA MET A 126 -6.77 -14.06 -6.82
C MET A 126 -7.88 -15.09 -6.62
N VAL A 127 -8.82 -14.83 -5.71
CA VAL A 127 -9.93 -15.69 -5.32
C VAL A 127 -11.18 -14.84 -5.10
N GLU A 128 -12.37 -15.41 -5.32
CA GLU A 128 -13.65 -14.71 -5.11
C GLU A 128 -14.00 -14.60 -3.63
N ASP A 129 -13.89 -15.69 -2.87
CA ASP A 129 -14.10 -15.70 -1.41
C ASP A 129 -12.77 -15.75 -0.66
N GLY A 130 -12.22 -14.56 -0.40
CA GLY A 130 -10.95 -14.41 0.31
C GLY A 130 -11.02 -14.91 1.76
N VAL A 131 -12.16 -14.85 2.43
CA VAL A 131 -12.33 -15.30 3.81
C VAL A 131 -12.27 -16.82 3.89
N GLU A 132 -13.01 -17.52 3.04
CA GLU A 132 -12.98 -18.98 2.98
C GLU A 132 -11.60 -19.47 2.55
N ALA A 133 -11.03 -18.85 1.53
CA ALA A 133 -9.72 -19.23 1.01
C ALA A 133 -8.59 -19.06 2.03
N ILE A 134 -8.52 -17.95 2.77
CA ILE A 134 -7.47 -17.74 3.78
C ILE A 134 -7.63 -18.69 4.96
N GLN A 135 -8.85 -19.04 5.33
CA GLN A 135 -9.11 -20.02 6.39
C GLN A 135 -8.68 -21.44 5.98
N ALA A 136 -8.89 -21.81 4.71
CA ALA A 136 -8.53 -23.13 4.18
C ALA A 136 -7.02 -23.27 3.92
N MET A 137 -6.40 -22.26 3.31
CA MET A 137 -5.01 -22.34 2.83
C MET A 137 -3.98 -21.72 3.78
N GLY A 138 -4.41 -20.84 4.69
CA GLY A 138 -3.52 -20.06 5.54
C GLY A 138 -2.69 -19.03 4.76
N PRO A 139 -1.86 -18.24 5.47
CA PRO A 139 -1.00 -17.26 4.82
C PRO A 139 0.19 -17.93 4.14
N ARG A 140 0.52 -17.47 2.93
CA ARG A 140 1.70 -17.84 2.18
C ARG A 140 2.47 -16.59 1.79
N ARG A 141 3.74 -16.73 1.48
CA ARG A 141 4.57 -15.64 1.01
C ARG A 141 5.63 -16.16 0.05
N ASP A 142 5.26 -16.29 -1.23
CA ASP A 142 6.21 -16.69 -2.27
C ASP A 142 6.60 -15.48 -3.12
N VAL A 143 7.88 -15.38 -3.47
CA VAL A 143 8.34 -14.39 -4.43
C VAL A 143 7.96 -14.88 -5.82
N ILE A 144 7.32 -14.01 -6.60
CA ILE A 144 6.91 -14.33 -7.97
C ILE A 144 7.55 -13.39 -8.98
N ASP A 145 7.69 -13.89 -10.20
CA ASP A 145 7.91 -13.07 -11.37
C ASP A 145 6.59 -12.36 -11.74
N ILE A 146 6.60 -11.04 -11.80
CA ILE A 146 5.37 -10.24 -11.99
C ILE A 146 4.79 -10.44 -13.41
N GLU A 147 5.63 -10.65 -14.43
CA GLU A 147 5.16 -10.76 -15.81
C GLU A 147 4.51 -12.13 -16.08
N THR A 148 4.99 -13.18 -15.45
CA THR A 148 4.50 -14.55 -15.67
C THR A 148 3.59 -15.04 -14.54
N GLY A 149 3.67 -14.45 -13.35
CA GLY A 149 3.01 -14.93 -12.14
C GLY A 149 3.61 -16.23 -11.57
N GLN A 150 4.75 -16.67 -12.10
CA GLN A 150 5.39 -17.90 -11.64
C GLN A 150 6.18 -17.67 -10.35
N VAL A 151 6.12 -18.64 -9.44
CA VAL A 151 6.95 -18.63 -8.23
C VAL A 151 8.41 -18.80 -8.59
N ILE A 152 9.26 -17.85 -8.21
CA ILE A 152 10.71 -17.88 -8.42
C ILE A 152 11.49 -18.18 -7.14
N ALA A 153 10.88 -17.95 -5.98
CA ALA A 153 11.44 -18.37 -4.70
C ALA A 153 10.30 -18.65 -3.70
N ALA A 154 10.36 -19.83 -3.06
CA ALA A 154 9.44 -20.15 -1.97
C ALA A 154 9.67 -19.21 -0.80
N GLY A 155 8.60 -18.64 -0.29
CA GLY A 155 8.64 -17.68 0.80
C GLY A 155 9.00 -18.34 2.13
N GLN A 156 9.58 -17.54 2.99
CA GLN A 156 9.72 -17.88 4.40
C GLN A 156 8.35 -17.74 5.07
N PRO A 157 7.98 -18.60 6.04
CA PRO A 157 6.84 -18.34 6.90
C PRO A 157 6.93 -16.92 7.47
N LEU A 158 5.79 -16.25 7.67
CA LEU A 158 5.77 -14.95 8.33
C LEU A 158 6.60 -15.04 9.61
N GLY A 159 7.79 -14.42 9.58
CA GLY A 159 8.79 -14.58 10.61
C GLY A 159 8.29 -14.14 11.97
N ARG A 160 8.74 -14.90 12.99
CA ARG A 160 8.67 -14.48 14.38
C ARG A 160 9.65 -13.35 14.63
#